data_a9eb003488e1838ccd65761bffb93924
#
_entry.id   a9eb003488e1838ccd65761bffb93924
#
_cell.length_a   1.000
_cell.length_b   1.000
_cell.length_c   1.000
_cell.angle_alpha   90.00
_cell.angle_beta   90.00
_cell.angle_gamma   90.00
#
_symmetry.space_group_name_H-M   'P 1'
#
loop_
_entity.id
_entity.type
_entity.pdbx_description
1 polymer ?
#
loop_
_entity_poly.entity_id
_entity_poly.type
_entity_poly.pdbx_seq_one_letter_code
_entity_poly.pdbx_strand_id
1 'polypeptide(L)'
;MAAMEPAPTKEAGHAPLRGSFGTDLEAFLEMMSAERGASPNTLDSYRRDVEDYGGFLARRRTSLRTASPEDVRAYMAELEARGYAASSAARRLSALRQLHRFLFAEGIRKDDPTGIIAGPKRKAPLPKIMSEAEVERLLGEAEAAVARAETPGARLRAARLAALLETLYASGLRVSELVALPASAARPDLRMLMIRGKGSKERIVPLTERS
;
A
#
# COMPACT_ATOMS: atom_id res chain seq x y z
N MET A 1 5.78 23.55 -34.69
CA MET A 1 5.56 23.39 -33.23
C MET A 1 4.21 22.71 -33.06
N ALA A 2 4.22 21.39 -32.90
CA ALA A 2 3.03 20.59 -32.69
C ALA A 2 2.90 20.34 -31.18
N ALA A 3 1.80 20.81 -30.59
CA ALA A 3 1.47 20.56 -29.19
C ALA A 3 1.12 19.10 -29.00
N MET A 4 1.82 18.44 -28.09
CA MET A 4 1.60 17.06 -27.69
C MET A 4 0.44 17.06 -26.66
N GLU A 5 -0.74 16.60 -27.07
CA GLU A 5 -1.87 16.35 -26.19
C GLU A 5 -1.52 15.27 -25.15
N PRO A 6 -1.89 15.44 -23.89
CA PRO A 6 -1.74 14.38 -22.89
C PRO A 6 -2.73 13.25 -23.17
N ALA A 7 -2.24 12.01 -23.14
CA ALA A 7 -3.04 10.81 -23.30
C ALA A 7 -4.16 10.72 -22.24
N PRO A 8 -5.38 10.26 -22.59
CA PRO A 8 -6.47 10.16 -21.66
C PRO A 8 -6.18 9.07 -20.62
N THR A 9 -6.22 9.47 -19.37
CA THR A 9 -6.24 8.57 -18.21
C THR A 9 -7.50 7.72 -18.32
N LYS A 10 -7.35 6.43 -18.61
CA LYS A 10 -8.45 5.46 -18.53
C LYS A 10 -8.88 5.32 -17.08
N GLU A 11 -9.85 6.10 -16.66
CA GLU A 11 -10.72 5.75 -15.54
C GLU A 11 -11.47 4.48 -15.96
N ALA A 12 -11.03 3.33 -15.45
CA ALA A 12 -11.78 2.10 -15.53
C ALA A 12 -13.02 2.30 -14.66
N GLY A 13 -14.14 2.69 -15.29
CA GLY A 13 -15.43 2.80 -14.65
C GLY A 13 -15.77 1.46 -13.99
N HIS A 14 -15.79 1.42 -12.68
CA HIS A 14 -16.25 0.30 -11.89
C HIS A 14 -17.77 0.24 -12.06
N ALA A 15 -18.24 -0.69 -12.91
CA ALA A 15 -19.66 -1.07 -12.92
C ALA A 15 -20.00 -1.63 -11.54
N PRO A 16 -21.08 -1.20 -10.87
CA PRO A 16 -21.45 -1.73 -9.57
C PRO A 16 -21.70 -3.22 -9.70
N LEU A 17 -20.94 -4.03 -8.98
CA LEU A 17 -21.15 -5.48 -8.84
C LEU A 17 -22.50 -5.67 -8.14
N ARG A 18 -23.57 -5.82 -8.93
CA ARG A 18 -24.95 -5.94 -8.44
C ARG A 18 -25.18 -7.38 -7.97
N GLY A 19 -25.77 -7.56 -6.77
CA GLY A 19 -26.14 -8.85 -6.21
C GLY A 19 -25.40 -9.20 -4.93
N SER A 20 -25.44 -10.46 -4.55
CA SER A 20 -24.82 -10.98 -3.32
C SER A 20 -23.33 -10.68 -3.18
N PHE A 21 -22.57 -10.53 -4.29
CA PHE A 21 -21.14 -10.21 -4.26
C PHE A 21 -20.86 -8.86 -3.57
N GLY A 22 -21.56 -7.79 -3.99
CA GLY A 22 -21.36 -6.46 -3.40
C GLY A 22 -21.71 -6.44 -1.92
N THR A 23 -22.81 -7.07 -1.55
CA THR A 23 -23.24 -7.18 -0.14
C THR A 23 -22.23 -7.96 0.69
N ASP A 24 -21.73 -9.09 0.21
CA ASP A 24 -20.74 -9.91 0.91
C ASP A 24 -19.40 -9.18 1.07
N LEU A 25 -18.98 -8.42 0.04
CA LEU A 25 -17.76 -7.60 0.10
C LEU A 25 -17.88 -6.46 1.10
N GLU A 26 -18.99 -5.70 1.07
CA GLU A 26 -19.18 -4.57 2.00
C GLU A 26 -19.26 -5.07 3.46
N ALA A 27 -20.01 -6.13 3.73
CA ALA A 27 -20.08 -6.72 5.07
C ALA A 27 -18.70 -7.20 5.56
N PHE A 28 -17.90 -7.81 4.68
CA PHE A 28 -16.52 -8.19 5.01
C PHE A 28 -15.65 -6.98 5.36
N LEU A 29 -15.72 -5.90 4.58
CA LEU A 29 -14.92 -4.70 4.83
C LEU A 29 -15.37 -3.96 6.09
N GLU A 30 -16.67 -3.97 6.39
CA GLU A 30 -17.22 -3.42 7.63
C GLU A 30 -16.71 -4.19 8.85
N MET A 31 -16.76 -5.52 8.84
CA MET A 31 -16.18 -6.37 9.89
C MET A 31 -14.67 -6.08 10.05
N MET A 32 -13.92 -5.98 8.95
CA MET A 32 -12.48 -5.68 9.00
C MET A 32 -12.20 -4.31 9.62
N SER A 33 -13.06 -3.33 9.38
CA SER A 33 -12.96 -2.00 9.98
C SER A 33 -13.30 -2.01 11.47
N ALA A 34 -14.49 -2.56 11.81
CA ALA A 34 -15.05 -2.49 13.14
C ALA A 34 -14.33 -3.41 14.14
N GLU A 35 -14.09 -4.68 13.76
CA GLU A 35 -13.54 -5.67 14.69
C GLU A 35 -12.02 -5.78 14.62
N ARG A 36 -11.42 -5.56 13.44
CA ARG A 36 -9.97 -5.71 13.23
C ARG A 36 -9.22 -4.39 13.23
N GLY A 37 -9.91 -3.25 13.26
CA GLY A 37 -9.29 -1.93 13.22
C GLY A 37 -8.45 -1.71 11.96
N ALA A 38 -8.88 -2.28 10.82
CA ALA A 38 -8.13 -2.18 9.58
C ALA A 38 -8.05 -0.72 9.11
N SER A 39 -6.86 -0.29 8.71
CA SER A 39 -6.66 1.07 8.19
C SER A 39 -7.38 1.26 6.85
N PRO A 40 -7.75 2.50 6.46
CA PRO A 40 -8.34 2.79 5.16
C PRO A 40 -7.55 2.19 3.99
N ASN A 41 -6.24 2.30 3.99
CA ASN A 41 -5.37 1.71 2.96
C ASN A 41 -5.45 0.18 2.91
N THR A 42 -5.68 -0.48 4.06
CA THR A 42 -5.87 -1.94 4.12
C THR A 42 -7.21 -2.31 3.52
N LEU A 43 -8.27 -1.57 3.87
CA LEU A 43 -9.62 -1.79 3.33
C LEU A 43 -9.64 -1.60 1.81
N ASP A 44 -9.04 -0.53 1.29
CA ASP A 44 -8.93 -0.27 -0.15
C ASP A 44 -8.13 -1.35 -0.89
N SER A 45 -7.08 -1.87 -0.24
CA SER A 45 -6.29 -2.96 -0.80
C SER A 45 -7.08 -4.26 -0.85
N TYR A 46 -7.82 -4.58 0.20
CA TYR A 46 -8.65 -5.78 0.27
C TYR A 46 -9.84 -5.68 -0.69
N ARG A 47 -10.47 -4.52 -0.80
CA ARG A 47 -11.53 -4.27 -1.79
C ARG A 47 -11.03 -4.62 -3.19
N ARG A 48 -9.93 -4.01 -3.63
CA ARG A 48 -9.35 -4.27 -4.97
C ARG A 48 -8.99 -5.73 -5.20
N ASP A 49 -8.44 -6.41 -4.17
CA ASP A 49 -8.07 -7.81 -4.28
C ASP A 49 -9.30 -8.72 -4.42
N VAL A 50 -10.34 -8.45 -3.65
CA VAL A 50 -11.59 -9.24 -3.68
C VAL A 50 -12.38 -8.96 -4.97
N GLU A 51 -12.39 -7.72 -5.46
CA GLU A 51 -13.01 -7.37 -6.75
C GLU A 51 -12.32 -8.06 -7.93
N ASP A 52 -10.97 -8.08 -7.97
CA ASP A 52 -10.22 -8.80 -9.00
C ASP A 52 -10.54 -10.32 -8.96
N TYR A 53 -10.61 -10.90 -7.76
CA TYR A 53 -11.02 -12.30 -7.57
C TYR A 53 -12.47 -12.53 -7.99
N GLY A 54 -13.38 -11.65 -7.63
CA GLY A 54 -14.79 -11.72 -8.05
C GLY A 54 -14.95 -11.68 -9.56
N GLY A 55 -14.19 -10.81 -10.24
CA GLY A 55 -14.15 -10.78 -11.71
C GLY A 55 -13.63 -12.08 -12.32
N PHE A 56 -12.61 -12.70 -11.70
CA PHE A 56 -12.12 -14.02 -12.10
C PHE A 56 -13.20 -15.10 -11.94
N LEU A 57 -13.87 -15.14 -10.78
CA LEU A 57 -14.94 -16.13 -10.51
C LEU A 57 -16.11 -15.97 -11.48
N ALA A 58 -16.51 -14.74 -11.81
CA ALA A 58 -17.58 -14.46 -12.77
C ALA A 58 -17.27 -15.05 -14.17
N ARG A 59 -16.02 -14.95 -14.65
CA ARG A 59 -15.59 -15.59 -15.91
C ARG A 59 -15.71 -17.12 -15.86
N ARG A 60 -15.58 -17.70 -14.69
CA ARG A 60 -15.74 -19.15 -14.44
C ARG A 60 -17.17 -19.54 -14.10
N ARG A 61 -18.13 -18.60 -14.14
CA ARG A 61 -19.53 -18.83 -13.79
C ARG A 61 -19.74 -19.35 -12.36
N THR A 62 -18.89 -18.93 -11.43
CA THR A 62 -18.97 -19.21 -10.00
C THR A 62 -18.98 -17.92 -9.19
N SER A 63 -19.11 -18.00 -7.88
CA SER A 63 -19.28 -16.84 -6.98
C SER A 63 -18.46 -17.02 -5.70
N LEU A 64 -18.35 -15.97 -4.85
CA LEU A 64 -17.72 -16.07 -3.53
C LEU A 64 -18.34 -17.18 -2.67
N ARG A 65 -19.65 -17.38 -2.81
CA ARG A 65 -20.42 -18.36 -2.00
C ARG A 65 -20.22 -19.80 -2.45
N THR A 66 -19.82 -20.02 -3.73
CA THR A 66 -19.76 -21.36 -4.35
C THR A 66 -18.37 -21.74 -4.83
N ALA A 67 -17.39 -20.81 -4.77
CA ALA A 67 -16.03 -21.07 -5.19
C ALA A 67 -15.41 -22.27 -4.46
N SER A 68 -14.79 -23.16 -5.20
CA SER A 68 -14.09 -24.35 -4.70
C SER A 68 -12.61 -24.07 -4.40
N PRO A 69 -11.91 -24.97 -3.69
CA PRO A 69 -10.46 -24.87 -3.58
C PRO A 69 -9.72 -24.84 -4.92
N GLU A 70 -10.27 -25.52 -5.93
CA GLU A 70 -9.76 -25.53 -7.31
C GLU A 70 -9.86 -24.15 -7.96
N ASP A 71 -10.95 -23.39 -7.70
CA ASP A 71 -11.10 -22.02 -8.19
C ASP A 71 -10.07 -21.09 -7.56
N VAL A 72 -9.80 -21.25 -6.27
CA VAL A 72 -8.75 -20.49 -5.59
C VAL A 72 -7.37 -20.81 -6.16
N ARG A 73 -7.04 -22.09 -6.39
CA ARG A 73 -5.78 -22.50 -7.03
C ARG A 73 -5.65 -21.94 -8.44
N ALA A 74 -6.72 -22.01 -9.23
CA ALA A 74 -6.75 -21.47 -10.58
C ALA A 74 -6.55 -19.94 -10.59
N TYR A 75 -7.12 -19.21 -9.63
CA TYR A 75 -6.86 -17.78 -9.48
C TYR A 75 -5.40 -17.49 -9.14
N MET A 76 -4.80 -18.27 -8.23
CA MET A 76 -3.39 -18.11 -7.89
C MET A 76 -2.48 -18.37 -9.09
N ALA A 77 -2.78 -19.37 -9.91
CA ALA A 77 -2.07 -19.63 -11.16
C ALA A 77 -2.26 -18.52 -12.21
N GLU A 78 -3.46 -17.94 -12.30
CA GLU A 78 -3.71 -16.77 -13.16
C GLU A 78 -2.87 -15.56 -12.72
N LEU A 79 -2.74 -15.30 -11.42
CA LEU A 79 -1.88 -14.22 -10.92
C LEU A 79 -0.42 -14.42 -11.32
N GLU A 80 0.08 -15.64 -11.26
CA GLU A 80 1.43 -15.98 -11.72
C GLU A 80 1.57 -15.76 -13.23
N ALA A 81 0.62 -16.24 -14.03
CA ALA A 81 0.60 -16.03 -15.49
C ALA A 81 0.51 -14.55 -15.87
N ARG A 82 -0.16 -13.72 -15.06
CA ARG A 82 -0.21 -12.26 -15.21
C ARG A 82 1.07 -11.55 -14.75
N GLY A 83 2.09 -12.28 -14.29
CA GLY A 83 3.39 -11.74 -13.88
C GLY A 83 3.41 -11.10 -12.49
N TYR A 84 2.44 -11.38 -11.63
CA TYR A 84 2.47 -10.84 -10.26
C TYR A 84 3.63 -11.44 -9.45
N ALA A 85 4.34 -10.58 -8.72
CA ALA A 85 5.38 -11.03 -7.80
C ALA A 85 4.78 -11.96 -6.71
N ALA A 86 5.55 -12.96 -6.27
CA ALA A 86 5.14 -13.92 -5.24
C ALA A 86 4.66 -13.24 -3.94
N SER A 87 5.25 -12.09 -3.56
CA SER A 87 4.81 -11.29 -2.42
C SER A 87 3.42 -10.69 -2.61
N SER A 88 3.10 -10.20 -3.82
CA SER A 88 1.79 -9.66 -4.17
C SER A 88 0.73 -10.76 -4.21
N ALA A 89 1.04 -11.91 -4.80
CA ALA A 89 0.16 -13.07 -4.82
C ALA A 89 -0.11 -13.60 -3.39
N ALA A 90 0.91 -13.65 -2.53
CA ALA A 90 0.75 -14.05 -1.14
C ALA A 90 -0.14 -13.07 -0.33
N ARG A 91 -0.02 -11.76 -0.58
CA ARG A 91 -0.88 -10.75 0.05
C ARG A 91 -2.34 -10.95 -0.39
N ARG A 92 -2.59 -11.14 -1.71
CA ARG A 92 -3.93 -11.41 -2.25
C ARG A 92 -4.53 -12.67 -1.64
N LEU A 93 -3.78 -13.77 -1.58
CA LEU A 93 -4.23 -14.98 -0.90
C LEU A 93 -4.58 -14.73 0.57
N SER A 94 -3.85 -13.86 1.26
CA SER A 94 -4.17 -13.47 2.64
C SER A 94 -5.51 -12.74 2.73
N ALA A 95 -5.83 -11.84 1.78
CA ALA A 95 -7.12 -11.17 1.71
C ALA A 95 -8.25 -12.18 1.46
N LEU A 96 -8.07 -13.12 0.52
CA LEU A 96 -9.07 -14.17 0.24
C LEU A 96 -9.30 -15.10 1.43
N ARG A 97 -8.25 -15.44 2.19
CA ARG A 97 -8.38 -16.22 3.43
C ARG A 97 -9.22 -15.49 4.47
N GLN A 98 -9.02 -14.21 4.65
CA GLN A 98 -9.83 -13.41 5.57
C GLN A 98 -11.28 -13.35 5.12
N LEU A 99 -11.52 -13.12 3.83
CA LEU A 99 -12.86 -13.12 3.25
C LEU A 99 -13.58 -14.46 3.44
N HIS A 100 -12.96 -15.57 3.03
CA HIS A 100 -13.64 -16.88 3.09
C HIS A 100 -13.85 -17.36 4.53
N ARG A 101 -12.95 -17.02 5.46
CA ARG A 101 -13.17 -17.24 6.89
C ARG A 101 -14.34 -16.43 7.43
N PHE A 102 -14.46 -15.17 7.01
CA PHE A 102 -15.62 -14.34 7.35
C PHE A 102 -16.90 -14.95 6.82
N LEU A 103 -16.98 -15.31 5.53
CA LEU A 103 -18.16 -15.93 4.93
C LEU A 103 -18.55 -17.25 5.60
N PHE A 104 -17.57 -18.02 6.06
CA PHE A 104 -17.80 -19.24 6.81
C PHE A 104 -18.31 -18.96 8.24
N ALA A 105 -17.69 -18.00 8.95
CA ALA A 105 -18.08 -17.62 10.29
C ALA A 105 -19.52 -17.05 10.36
N GLU A 106 -19.91 -16.26 9.36
CA GLU A 106 -21.27 -15.71 9.23
C GLU A 106 -22.31 -16.72 8.69
N GLY A 107 -21.91 -17.97 8.47
CA GLY A 107 -22.81 -19.00 7.94
C GLY A 107 -23.27 -18.77 6.49
N ILE A 108 -22.67 -17.81 5.78
CA ILE A 108 -22.92 -17.54 4.35
C ILE A 108 -22.39 -18.70 3.50
N ARG A 109 -21.33 -19.36 3.99
CA ARG A 109 -20.76 -20.62 3.42
C ARG A 109 -20.72 -21.71 4.48
N LYS A 110 -20.68 -22.97 4.01
CA LYS A 110 -20.56 -24.15 4.87
C LYS A 110 -19.12 -24.63 5.02
N ASP A 111 -18.15 -24.03 4.29
CA ASP A 111 -16.75 -24.43 4.22
C ASP A 111 -15.82 -23.23 3.99
N ASP A 112 -14.52 -23.42 4.21
CA ASP A 112 -13.46 -22.46 3.83
C ASP A 112 -12.60 -23.09 2.72
N PRO A 113 -12.77 -22.69 1.44
CA PRO A 113 -12.02 -23.23 0.31
C PRO A 113 -10.53 -22.85 0.34
N THR A 114 -10.13 -21.92 1.20
CA THR A 114 -8.74 -21.44 1.28
C THR A 114 -7.90 -22.20 2.29
N GLY A 115 -8.51 -22.99 3.17
CA GLY A 115 -7.84 -23.65 4.29
C GLY A 115 -6.69 -24.59 3.86
N ILE A 116 -6.86 -25.28 2.72
CA ILE A 116 -5.88 -26.22 2.17
C ILE A 116 -4.95 -25.62 1.12
N ILE A 117 -5.05 -24.35 0.81
CA ILE A 117 -4.24 -23.70 -0.22
C ILE A 117 -2.88 -23.31 0.36
N ALA A 118 -1.80 -23.88 -0.19
CA ALA A 118 -0.45 -23.45 0.15
C ALA A 118 -0.17 -22.06 -0.44
N GLY A 119 0.42 -21.16 0.38
CA GLY A 119 0.86 -19.87 -0.11
C GLY A 119 2.09 -19.99 -1.02
N PRO A 120 2.31 -18.99 -1.92
CA PRO A 120 3.53 -18.93 -2.71
C PRO A 120 4.77 -18.95 -1.82
N LYS A 121 5.79 -19.73 -2.20
CA LYS A 121 7.07 -19.73 -1.49
C LYS A 121 7.72 -18.35 -1.62
N ARG A 122 7.85 -17.63 -0.51
CA ARG A 122 8.58 -16.36 -0.47
C ARG A 122 10.08 -16.64 -0.41
N LYS A 123 10.80 -16.28 -1.46
CA LYS A 123 12.22 -15.96 -1.28
C LYS A 123 12.24 -14.57 -0.66
N ALA A 124 12.54 -14.46 0.63
CA ALA A 124 12.79 -13.17 1.26
C ALA A 124 14.19 -12.73 0.83
N PRO A 125 14.35 -11.84 -0.16
CA PRO A 125 15.66 -11.27 -0.43
C PRO A 125 16.09 -10.48 0.81
N LEU A 126 17.38 -10.52 1.12
CA LEU A 126 17.95 -9.64 2.13
C LEU A 126 17.58 -8.20 1.77
N PRO A 127 17.17 -7.38 2.75
CA PRO A 127 16.92 -5.97 2.51
C PRO A 127 18.15 -5.32 1.88
N LYS A 128 17.96 -4.58 0.79
CA LYS A 128 19.00 -3.71 0.25
C LYS A 128 19.09 -2.50 1.17
N ILE A 129 20.13 -2.45 1.97
CA ILE A 129 20.45 -1.30 2.83
C ILE A 129 21.47 -0.43 2.11
N MET A 130 21.37 0.88 2.27
CA MET A 130 22.40 1.82 1.84
C MET A 130 23.51 1.85 2.89
N SER A 131 24.74 1.92 2.44
CA SER A 131 25.88 2.21 3.31
C SER A 131 25.88 3.68 3.74
N GLU A 132 26.58 4.00 4.83
CA GLU A 132 26.73 5.40 5.30
C GLU A 132 27.28 6.29 4.18
N ALA A 133 28.32 5.84 3.46
CA ALA A 133 28.89 6.57 2.34
C ALA A 133 27.90 6.80 1.16
N GLU A 134 26.94 5.91 0.96
CA GLU A 134 25.88 6.12 -0.04
C GLU A 134 24.85 7.13 0.43
N VAL A 135 24.53 7.13 1.74
CA VAL A 135 23.65 8.14 2.34
C VAL A 135 24.29 9.52 2.30
N GLU A 136 25.55 9.65 2.70
CA GLU A 136 26.31 10.91 2.65
C GLU A 136 26.34 11.48 1.22
N ARG A 137 26.60 10.64 0.22
CA ARG A 137 26.57 11.07 -1.19
C ARG A 137 25.18 11.54 -1.62
N LEU A 138 24.13 10.85 -1.18
CA LEU A 138 22.76 11.22 -1.51
C LEU A 138 22.39 12.59 -0.92
N LEU A 139 22.72 12.82 0.35
CA LEU A 139 22.48 14.10 1.03
C LEU A 139 23.31 15.24 0.42
N GLY A 140 24.59 15.00 0.17
CA GLY A 140 25.47 15.99 -0.48
C GLY A 140 25.03 16.35 -1.89
N GLU A 141 24.53 15.40 -2.67
CA GLU A 141 23.99 15.67 -4.01
C GLU A 141 22.70 16.48 -3.95
N ALA A 142 21.85 16.24 -2.94
CA ALA A 142 20.63 17.00 -2.73
C ALA A 142 20.94 18.48 -2.35
N GLU A 143 21.93 18.71 -1.50
CA GLU A 143 22.42 20.06 -1.16
C GLU A 143 23.03 20.77 -2.38
N ALA A 144 23.91 20.07 -3.13
CA ALA A 144 24.51 20.61 -4.33
C ALA A 144 23.47 20.97 -5.41
N ALA A 145 22.36 20.24 -5.50
CA ALA A 145 21.27 20.55 -6.41
C ALA A 145 20.60 21.89 -6.08
N VAL A 146 20.53 22.28 -4.80
CA VAL A 146 20.02 23.62 -4.38
C VAL A 146 20.93 24.73 -4.90
N ALA A 147 22.25 24.54 -4.78
CA ALA A 147 23.24 25.52 -5.23
C ALA A 147 23.25 25.66 -6.77
N ARG A 148 23.07 24.56 -7.49
CA ARG A 148 23.05 24.53 -8.97
C ARG A 148 21.74 25.02 -9.59
N ALA A 149 20.70 25.25 -8.79
CA ALA A 149 19.40 25.63 -9.32
C ALA A 149 19.38 27.08 -9.86
N GLU A 150 19.17 27.25 -11.16
CA GLU A 150 19.19 28.52 -11.87
C GLU A 150 17.90 29.33 -11.73
N THR A 151 16.77 28.66 -11.45
CA THR A 151 15.47 29.33 -11.32
C THR A 151 14.92 29.24 -9.91
N PRO A 152 14.13 30.24 -9.44
CA PRO A 152 13.50 30.19 -8.12
C PRO A 152 12.66 28.94 -7.89
N GLY A 153 11.91 28.51 -8.90
CA GLY A 153 11.10 27.28 -8.81
C GLY A 153 11.93 26.01 -8.74
N ALA A 154 13.06 25.91 -9.46
CA ALA A 154 13.99 24.80 -9.37
C ALA A 154 14.64 24.75 -7.97
N ARG A 155 15.08 25.92 -7.48
CA ARG A 155 15.69 26.05 -6.16
C ARG A 155 14.74 25.64 -5.04
N LEU A 156 13.47 26.05 -5.10
CA LEU A 156 12.46 25.64 -4.13
C LEU A 156 12.26 24.13 -4.11
N ARG A 157 12.17 23.49 -5.29
CA ARG A 157 12.02 22.02 -5.38
C ARG A 157 13.24 21.29 -4.83
N ALA A 158 14.45 21.75 -5.17
CA ALA A 158 15.69 21.18 -4.68
C ALA A 158 15.82 21.32 -3.15
N ALA A 159 15.54 22.52 -2.62
CA ALA A 159 15.58 22.78 -1.18
C ALA A 159 14.56 21.91 -0.42
N ARG A 160 13.36 21.75 -0.98
CA ARG A 160 12.33 20.88 -0.39
C ARG A 160 12.79 19.43 -0.36
N LEU A 161 13.41 18.93 -1.43
CA LEU A 161 13.92 17.57 -1.48
C LEU A 161 15.05 17.37 -0.46
N ALA A 162 15.99 18.28 -0.39
CA ALA A 162 17.09 18.23 0.57
C ALA A 162 16.57 18.20 2.01
N ALA A 163 15.65 19.10 2.37
CA ALA A 163 15.03 19.12 3.70
C ALA A 163 14.28 17.82 4.03
N LEU A 164 13.55 17.25 3.07
CA LEU A 164 12.85 15.99 3.27
C LEU A 164 13.82 14.82 3.51
N LEU A 165 14.91 14.73 2.74
CA LEU A 165 15.92 13.67 2.88
C LEU A 165 16.65 13.79 4.21
N GLU A 166 17.07 15.00 4.59
CA GLU A 166 17.73 15.28 5.85
C GLU A 166 16.85 14.90 7.06
N THR A 167 15.59 15.36 7.03
CA THR A 167 14.62 15.03 8.08
C THR A 167 14.35 13.53 8.15
N LEU A 168 14.25 12.85 7.00
CA LEU A 168 14.00 11.40 6.94
C LEU A 168 15.17 10.63 7.56
N TYR A 169 16.42 11.04 7.24
CA TYR A 169 17.63 10.40 7.75
C TYR A 169 17.80 10.64 9.26
N ALA A 170 17.61 11.87 9.71
CA ALA A 170 17.74 12.25 11.11
C ALA A 170 16.69 11.56 12.01
N SER A 171 15.44 11.44 11.54
CA SER A 171 14.33 11.02 12.37
C SER A 171 13.90 9.57 12.19
N GLY A 172 14.29 8.92 11.09
CA GLY A 172 13.81 7.57 10.73
C GLY A 172 12.30 7.50 10.50
N LEU A 173 11.68 8.60 10.11
CA LEU A 173 10.25 8.66 9.80
C LEU A 173 9.91 7.80 8.58
N ARG A 174 8.67 7.27 8.53
CA ARG A 174 8.15 6.76 7.27
C ARG A 174 7.85 7.93 6.34
N VAL A 175 7.98 7.72 5.03
CA VAL A 175 7.66 8.76 4.03
C VAL A 175 6.26 9.34 4.24
N SER A 176 5.26 8.50 4.53
CA SER A 176 3.90 8.95 4.81
C SER A 176 3.76 9.81 6.07
N GLU A 177 4.55 9.54 7.10
CA GLU A 177 4.60 10.35 8.32
C GLU A 177 5.27 11.70 8.04
N LEU A 178 6.38 11.68 7.30
CA LEU A 178 7.12 12.89 6.94
C LEU A 178 6.25 13.86 6.11
N VAL A 179 5.58 13.38 5.06
CA VAL A 179 4.77 14.24 4.18
C VAL A 179 3.46 14.72 4.83
N ALA A 180 3.03 14.04 5.91
CA ALA A 180 1.85 14.42 6.70
C ALA A 180 2.19 15.34 7.88
N LEU A 181 3.46 15.74 8.06
CA LEU A 181 3.83 16.67 9.11
C LEU A 181 3.09 18.03 8.92
N PRO A 182 2.48 18.57 9.97
CA PRO A 182 1.86 19.89 9.88
C PRO A 182 2.93 20.98 9.74
N ALA A 183 2.60 22.09 9.11
CA ALA A 183 3.52 23.24 8.97
C ALA A 183 4.06 23.75 10.31
N SER A 184 3.32 23.56 11.41
CA SER A 184 3.75 23.86 12.77
C SER A 184 4.91 23.03 13.27
N ALA A 185 5.23 21.90 12.60
CA ALA A 185 6.41 21.10 12.91
C ALA A 185 7.71 21.69 12.35
N ALA A 186 7.63 22.61 11.40
CA ALA A 186 8.78 23.32 10.83
C ALA A 186 9.15 24.56 11.69
N ARG A 187 9.59 24.33 12.91
CA ARG A 187 10.01 25.36 13.84
C ARG A 187 11.49 25.26 14.16
N PRO A 188 12.24 26.37 14.09
CA PRO A 188 13.69 26.36 14.33
C PRO A 188 14.11 25.93 15.75
N ASP A 189 13.22 26.08 16.71
CA ASP A 189 13.42 25.75 18.12
C ASP A 189 13.05 24.30 18.48
N LEU A 190 12.43 23.57 17.58
CA LEU A 190 12.06 22.18 17.82
C LEU A 190 13.24 21.24 17.66
N ARG A 191 13.57 20.54 18.75
CA ARG A 191 14.62 19.50 18.77
C ARG A 191 14.04 18.08 18.70
N MET A 192 12.72 17.96 18.82
CA MET A 192 12.00 16.69 18.82
C MET A 192 10.65 16.84 18.14
N LEU A 193 10.24 15.81 17.40
CA LEU A 193 8.91 15.72 16.79
C LEU A 193 8.10 14.62 17.48
N MET A 194 6.85 14.93 17.78
CA MET A 194 5.88 13.93 18.19
C MET A 194 5.18 13.39 16.96
N ILE A 195 5.33 12.10 16.70
CA ILE A 195 4.83 11.43 15.51
C ILE A 195 3.77 10.41 15.90
N ARG A 196 2.64 10.48 15.22
CA ARG A 196 1.57 9.50 15.34
C ARG A 196 1.70 8.45 14.24
N GLY A 197 2.10 7.24 14.62
CA GLY A 197 2.35 6.13 13.72
C GLY A 197 1.14 5.22 13.50
N LYS A 198 1.37 4.07 12.89
CA LYS A 198 0.37 3.03 12.66
C LYS A 198 -0.30 2.59 13.97
N GLY A 199 -1.63 2.52 13.98
CA GLY A 199 -2.41 2.15 15.18
C GLY A 199 -2.48 3.27 16.23
N SER A 200 -2.35 4.53 15.80
CA SER A 200 -2.39 5.72 16.67
C SER A 200 -1.33 5.74 17.78
N LYS A 201 -0.27 4.94 17.64
CA LYS A 201 0.85 4.95 18.60
C LYS A 201 1.69 6.20 18.37
N GLU A 202 1.91 6.96 19.43
CA GLU A 202 2.75 8.13 19.43
C GLU A 202 4.19 7.76 19.79
N ARG A 203 5.14 8.39 19.12
CA ARG A 203 6.54 8.32 19.46
C ARG A 203 7.22 9.67 19.27
N ILE A 204 8.23 9.93 20.04
CA ILE A 204 9.07 11.12 19.92
C ILE A 204 10.30 10.73 19.13
N VAL A 205 10.66 11.53 18.14
CA VAL A 205 11.87 11.37 17.33
C VAL A 205 12.72 12.64 17.44
N PRO A 206 14.07 12.51 17.59
CA PRO A 206 14.95 13.66 17.61
C PRO A 206 15.10 14.27 16.22
N LEU A 207 15.43 15.55 16.19
CA LEU A 207 15.88 16.28 15.00
C LEU A 207 17.36 16.64 15.18
N THR A 208 18.11 16.64 14.08
CA THR A 208 19.48 17.18 14.05
C THR A 208 19.42 18.70 13.85
N GLU A 209 20.57 19.39 14.03
CA GLU A 209 20.66 20.83 13.77
C GLU A 209 20.45 21.21 12.30
N ARG A 210 20.55 20.22 11.38
CA ARG A 210 20.38 20.40 9.95
C ARG A 210 18.97 20.04 9.44
N SER A 211 18.18 19.32 10.22
CA SER A 211 16.85 18.84 9.80
C SER A 211 15.69 19.80 10.09
#